data_d8c908374c16ff0a2efe6b6f3dd9c349
#
_entry.id   d8c908374c16ff0a2efe6b6f3dd9c349
#
_cell.length_a   1.000
_cell.length_b   1.000
_cell.length_c   1.000
_cell.angle_alpha   90.00
_cell.angle_beta   90.00
_cell.angle_gamma   90.00
#
_symmetry.space_group_name_H-M   'P 1'
#
loop_
_entity.id
_entity.type
_entity.pdbx_description
1 polymer ?
#
loop_
_entity_poly.entity_id
_entity_poly.type
_entity_poly.pdbx_seq_one_letter_code
_entity_poly.pdbx_strand_id
1 'polypeptide(L)'
;VGSMIIAGVSPVLITYLTAELIKRLGQNIGTNSQEAYVKVVGAFVVMFLLVVISYATESVKTVICAVAGLKLSHNIENIVADKFQNIKQERIDNPEFLDLHSNTLNRCGSEPLNLMESLFSTVANVISLMGYVVIIAKYNLIALLVIIIFTLPIIVFKRKYQGLTFRFYNERTMQLRRIMYYLELLTEPEYANEVRGYRLHDYISNERKSLFRDFIKGNTKIAGKEIAVSLSTSLLSMIGSILVGIWLVQKTIAGTITVSEFYLLITAIMTLATDLMALSDQIASNSKSMMFINYIFNYMEEPNVIESKALKIEEKTIHDICFENVSFKYTGSENYVLKNINVHFNTSETV
;
A
#
# COMPACT_ATOMS: atom_id res chain seq x y z
N VAL A 1 15.81 10.21 4.75
CA VAL A 1 16.53 9.30 5.63
C VAL A 1 16.60 9.86 7.06
N GLY A 2 17.03 11.12 7.27
CA GLY A 2 17.10 11.73 8.60
C GLY A 2 15.78 11.70 9.37
N SER A 3 14.66 12.02 8.73
CA SER A 3 13.33 11.97 9.34
C SER A 3 12.90 10.56 9.78
N MET A 4 13.29 9.53 9.03
CA MET A 4 13.01 8.13 9.40
C MET A 4 13.75 7.72 10.67
N ILE A 5 15.03 8.10 10.77
CA ILE A 5 15.83 7.79 11.94
C ILE A 5 15.25 8.49 13.17
N ILE A 6 14.90 9.78 13.04
CA ILE A 6 14.27 10.53 14.14
C ILE A 6 12.93 9.88 14.52
N ALA A 7 12.06 9.57 13.56
CA ALA A 7 10.77 8.93 13.81
C ALA A 7 10.90 7.56 14.51
N GLY A 8 11.92 6.77 14.16
CA GLY A 8 12.16 5.46 14.78
C GLY A 8 12.82 5.54 16.15
N VAL A 9 13.72 6.50 16.37
CA VAL A 9 14.48 6.61 17.63
C VAL A 9 13.71 7.40 18.69
N SER A 10 12.91 8.40 18.30
CA SER A 10 12.23 9.28 19.25
C SER A 10 11.28 8.58 20.23
N PRO A 11 10.46 7.58 19.85
CA PRO A 11 9.61 6.88 20.82
C PRO A 11 10.43 6.17 21.91
N VAL A 12 11.56 5.57 21.51
CA VAL A 12 12.47 4.86 22.43
C VAL A 12 13.13 5.84 23.41
N LEU A 13 13.60 6.99 22.89
CA LEU A 13 14.20 8.03 23.73
C LEU A 13 13.20 8.66 24.68
N ILE A 14 11.97 8.96 24.21
CA ILE A 14 10.90 9.52 25.06
C ILE A 14 10.59 8.56 26.20
N THR A 15 10.44 7.25 25.90
CA THR A 15 10.20 6.22 26.91
C THR A 15 11.34 6.16 27.95
N TYR A 16 12.58 6.20 27.48
CA TYR A 16 13.75 6.18 28.37
C TYR A 16 13.83 7.44 29.25
N LEU A 17 13.63 8.63 28.67
CA LEU A 17 13.64 9.90 29.42
C LEU A 17 12.50 10.01 30.42
N THR A 18 11.32 9.47 30.08
CA THR A 18 10.19 9.41 31.01
C THR A 18 10.54 8.53 32.22
N ALA A 19 11.17 7.38 31.98
CA ALA A 19 11.63 6.52 33.07
C ALA A 19 12.70 7.21 33.94
N GLU A 20 13.67 7.90 33.34
CA GLU A 20 14.69 8.67 34.08
C GLU A 20 14.07 9.81 34.90
N LEU A 21 13.03 10.46 34.34
CA LEU A 21 12.27 11.52 35.06
C LEU A 21 11.55 10.93 36.29
N ILE A 22 10.88 9.76 36.16
CA ILE A 22 10.24 9.06 37.27
C ILE A 22 11.27 8.70 38.36
N LYS A 23 12.46 8.25 37.97
CA LYS A 23 13.56 7.93 38.86
C LYS A 23 14.01 9.14 39.68
N ARG A 24 14.23 10.27 38.99
CA ARG A 24 14.63 11.53 39.62
C ARG A 24 13.57 12.08 40.55
N LEU A 25 12.29 12.00 40.14
CA LEU A 25 11.17 12.37 41.02
C LEU A 25 11.15 11.51 42.26
N GLY A 26 11.25 10.18 42.12
CA GLY A 26 11.24 9.26 43.25
C GLY A 26 12.39 9.48 44.26
N GLN A 27 13.58 9.83 43.77
CA GLN A 27 14.74 10.12 44.58
C GLN A 27 14.65 11.45 45.34
N ASN A 28 13.87 12.41 44.86
CA ASN A 28 13.77 13.76 45.38
C ASN A 28 12.44 14.02 46.11
N ILE A 29 11.59 13.01 46.32
CA ILE A 29 10.37 13.14 47.12
C ILE A 29 10.75 13.49 48.56
N GLY A 30 10.27 14.61 49.06
CA GLY A 30 10.54 15.07 50.43
C GLY A 30 11.83 15.89 50.61
N THR A 31 12.64 16.03 49.54
CA THR A 31 13.80 16.92 49.57
C THR A 31 13.40 18.29 49.04
N ASN A 32 13.33 19.32 49.91
CA ASN A 32 13.01 20.70 49.54
C ASN A 32 14.23 21.42 48.91
N SER A 33 15.02 20.74 48.10
CA SER A 33 16.21 21.32 47.49
C SER A 33 15.87 21.97 46.13
N GLN A 34 16.20 23.21 45.97
CA GLN A 34 16.01 23.97 44.74
C GLN A 34 16.80 23.35 43.56
N GLU A 35 17.93 22.74 43.85
CA GLU A 35 18.76 22.04 42.87
C GLU A 35 18.08 20.76 42.28
N ALA A 36 17.38 20.01 43.16
CA ALA A 36 16.58 18.86 42.72
C ALA A 36 15.41 19.29 41.83
N TYR A 37 14.73 20.38 42.19
CA TYR A 37 13.65 20.92 41.35
C TYR A 37 14.15 21.31 39.95
N VAL A 38 15.26 22.07 39.85
CA VAL A 38 15.85 22.46 38.54
C VAL A 38 16.22 21.26 37.68
N LYS A 39 16.81 20.20 38.26
CA LYS A 39 17.18 18.97 37.53
C LYS A 39 15.97 18.21 36.99
N VAL A 40 14.88 18.14 37.76
CA VAL A 40 13.64 17.47 37.34
C VAL A 40 12.92 18.28 36.25
N VAL A 41 12.78 19.59 36.46
CA VAL A 41 12.16 20.49 35.45
C VAL A 41 12.97 20.50 34.17
N GLY A 42 14.30 20.54 34.25
CA GLY A 42 15.18 20.43 33.06
C GLY A 42 14.96 19.15 32.27
N ALA A 43 14.87 17.99 32.95
CA ALA A 43 14.57 16.72 32.29
C ALA A 43 13.19 16.71 31.64
N PHE A 44 12.17 17.30 32.29
CA PHE A 44 10.83 17.44 31.74
C PHE A 44 10.80 18.31 30.46
N VAL A 45 11.49 19.45 30.49
CA VAL A 45 11.60 20.35 29.33
C VAL A 45 12.27 19.64 28.16
N VAL A 46 13.38 18.92 28.40
CA VAL A 46 14.07 18.14 27.35
C VAL A 46 13.15 17.09 26.74
N MET A 47 12.41 16.34 27.57
CA MET A 47 11.43 15.36 27.10
C MET A 47 10.36 16.03 26.22
N PHE A 48 9.80 17.16 26.67
CA PHE A 48 8.77 17.90 25.91
C PHE A 48 9.30 18.41 24.58
N LEU A 49 10.52 18.94 24.54
CA LEU A 49 11.17 19.38 23.29
C LEU A 49 11.34 18.22 22.32
N LEU A 50 11.72 17.03 22.79
CA LEU A 50 11.81 15.84 21.92
C LEU A 50 10.45 15.42 21.37
N VAL A 51 9.37 15.53 22.15
CA VAL A 51 8.01 15.26 21.65
C VAL A 51 7.64 16.26 20.56
N VAL A 52 7.90 17.54 20.74
CA VAL A 52 7.65 18.58 19.72
C VAL A 52 8.47 18.33 18.46
N ILE A 53 9.76 17.99 18.59
CA ILE A 53 10.62 17.66 17.46
C ILE A 53 10.08 16.42 16.70
N SER A 54 9.59 15.40 17.43
CA SER A 54 8.99 14.21 16.81
C SER A 54 7.76 14.55 16.00
N TYR A 55 6.83 15.33 16.51
CA TYR A 55 5.63 15.78 15.80
C TYR A 55 5.98 16.67 14.59
N ALA A 56 6.91 17.60 14.75
CA ALA A 56 7.39 18.43 13.65
C ALA A 56 8.02 17.58 12.52
N THR A 57 8.84 16.60 12.90
CA THR A 57 9.48 15.68 11.93
C THR A 57 8.45 14.84 11.20
N GLU A 58 7.42 14.32 11.89
CA GLU A 58 6.35 13.53 11.25
C GLU A 58 5.52 14.39 10.29
N SER A 59 5.19 15.64 10.67
CA SER A 59 4.49 16.58 9.80
C SER A 59 5.29 16.93 8.55
N VAL A 60 6.58 17.20 8.70
CA VAL A 60 7.48 17.47 7.57
C VAL A 60 7.61 16.24 6.66
N LYS A 61 7.73 15.05 7.23
CA LYS A 61 7.77 13.79 6.49
C LYS A 61 6.51 13.62 5.64
N THR A 62 5.33 13.84 6.22
CA THR A 62 4.04 13.71 5.51
C THR A 62 3.97 14.62 4.29
N VAL A 63 4.37 15.89 4.44
CA VAL A 63 4.40 16.86 3.33
C VAL A 63 5.41 16.45 2.25
N ILE A 64 6.63 16.04 2.65
CA ILE A 64 7.66 15.59 1.71
C ILE A 64 7.17 14.34 0.94
N CYS A 65 6.58 13.36 1.63
CA CYS A 65 6.04 12.16 1.00
C CYS A 65 4.91 12.49 0.03
N ALA A 66 3.99 13.38 0.41
CA ALA A 66 2.89 13.79 -0.47
C ALA A 66 3.41 14.46 -1.75
N VAL A 67 4.32 15.43 -1.63
CA VAL A 67 4.88 16.13 -2.80
C VAL A 67 5.73 15.20 -3.67
N ALA A 68 6.57 14.38 -3.05
CA ALA A 68 7.40 13.42 -3.79
C ALA A 68 6.53 12.35 -4.47
N GLY A 69 5.48 11.89 -3.80
CA GLY A 69 4.53 10.94 -4.34
C GLY A 69 3.77 11.48 -5.55
N LEU A 70 3.26 12.71 -5.48
CA LEU A 70 2.60 13.36 -6.61
C LEU A 70 3.53 13.49 -7.81
N LYS A 71 4.80 13.89 -7.61
CA LYS A 71 5.79 13.94 -8.69
C LYS A 71 6.07 12.56 -9.28
N LEU A 72 6.21 11.55 -8.43
CA LEU A 72 6.45 10.17 -8.86
C LEU A 72 5.26 9.65 -9.67
N SER A 73 4.04 9.85 -9.19
CA SER A 73 2.81 9.44 -9.89
C SER A 73 2.71 10.10 -11.25
N HIS A 74 2.89 11.41 -11.32
CA HIS A 74 2.87 12.15 -12.59
C HIS A 74 3.94 11.65 -13.59
N ASN A 75 5.15 11.39 -13.12
CA ASN A 75 6.20 10.84 -13.99
C ASN A 75 5.84 9.44 -14.51
N ILE A 76 5.28 8.59 -13.67
CA ILE A 76 4.85 7.25 -14.09
C ILE A 76 3.68 7.33 -15.07
N GLU A 77 2.71 8.22 -14.85
CA GLU A 77 1.60 8.45 -15.77
C GLU A 77 2.10 8.88 -17.15
N ASN A 78 3.07 9.80 -17.22
CA ASN A 78 3.70 10.21 -18.47
C ASN A 78 4.42 9.05 -19.16
N ILE A 79 5.19 8.25 -18.42
CA ILE A 79 5.89 7.07 -18.96
C ILE A 79 4.89 6.05 -19.51
N VAL A 80 3.77 5.83 -18.83
CA VAL A 80 2.69 4.94 -19.30
C VAL A 80 2.02 5.49 -20.55
N ALA A 81 1.77 6.81 -20.60
CA ALA A 81 1.18 7.48 -21.77
C ALA A 81 2.13 7.39 -22.99
N ASP A 82 3.42 7.70 -22.81
CA ASP A 82 4.42 7.59 -23.87
C ASP A 82 4.55 6.13 -24.38
N LYS A 83 4.50 5.18 -23.45
CA LYS A 83 4.54 3.76 -23.82
C LYS A 83 3.32 3.36 -24.64
N PHE A 84 2.12 3.83 -24.29
CA PHE A 84 0.88 3.54 -25.02
C PHE A 84 0.96 3.95 -26.49
N GLN A 85 1.54 5.12 -26.77
CA GLN A 85 1.72 5.61 -28.15
C GLN A 85 2.65 4.73 -29.00
N ASN A 86 3.51 3.94 -28.34
CA ASN A 86 4.49 3.07 -28.98
C ASN A 86 4.06 1.60 -29.05
N ILE A 87 2.84 1.26 -28.61
CA ILE A 87 2.33 -0.13 -28.64
C ILE A 87 1.71 -0.41 -30.02
N LYS A 88 1.90 -1.62 -30.52
CA LYS A 88 1.31 -2.06 -31.76
C LYS A 88 -0.21 -2.04 -31.69
N GLN A 89 -0.89 -1.52 -32.73
CA GLN A 89 -2.35 -1.47 -32.83
C GLN A 89 -2.99 -2.85 -32.60
N GLU A 90 -2.40 -3.89 -33.16
CA GLU A 90 -2.82 -5.28 -33.01
C GLU A 90 -2.91 -5.73 -31.52
N ARG A 91 -2.02 -5.19 -30.68
CA ARG A 91 -2.00 -5.48 -29.25
C ARG A 91 -3.05 -4.67 -28.49
N ILE A 92 -3.30 -3.44 -28.93
CA ILE A 92 -4.33 -2.56 -28.34
C ILE A 92 -5.73 -3.17 -28.48
N ASP A 93 -6.00 -3.89 -29.57
CA ASP A 93 -7.28 -4.55 -29.80
C ASP A 93 -7.45 -5.86 -28.98
N ASN A 94 -6.42 -6.31 -28.27
CA ASN A 94 -6.48 -7.53 -27.48
C ASN A 94 -7.10 -7.27 -26.09
N PRO A 95 -8.14 -8.04 -25.70
CA PRO A 95 -8.79 -7.87 -24.38
C PRO A 95 -7.86 -7.99 -23.17
N GLU A 96 -6.84 -8.88 -23.24
CA GLU A 96 -5.85 -9.02 -22.15
C GLU A 96 -5.01 -7.76 -21.97
N PHE A 97 -4.64 -7.11 -23.08
CA PHE A 97 -3.92 -5.84 -23.03
C PHE A 97 -4.80 -4.71 -22.48
N LEU A 98 -6.06 -4.63 -22.90
CA LEU A 98 -7.01 -3.64 -22.38
C LEU A 98 -7.18 -3.79 -20.86
N ASP A 99 -7.17 -5.02 -20.35
CA ASP A 99 -7.19 -5.29 -18.91
C ASP A 99 -5.92 -4.81 -18.21
N LEU A 100 -4.76 -5.11 -18.79
CA LEU A 100 -3.47 -4.66 -18.29
C LEU A 100 -3.40 -3.13 -18.29
N HIS A 101 -3.81 -2.49 -19.39
CA HIS A 101 -3.83 -1.04 -19.53
C HIS A 101 -4.74 -0.37 -18.50
N SER A 102 -5.99 -0.83 -18.38
CA SER A 102 -6.95 -0.32 -17.39
C SER A 102 -6.45 -0.47 -15.96
N ASN A 103 -5.91 -1.65 -15.61
CA ASN A 103 -5.35 -1.87 -14.27
C ASN A 103 -4.13 -0.99 -14.01
N THR A 104 -3.29 -0.75 -15.02
CA THR A 104 -2.11 0.12 -14.92
C THR A 104 -2.53 1.56 -14.71
N LEU A 105 -3.42 2.12 -15.54
CA LEU A 105 -3.89 3.49 -15.41
C LEU A 105 -4.58 3.78 -14.07
N ASN A 106 -5.44 2.88 -13.61
CA ASN A 106 -6.17 3.07 -12.36
C ASN A 106 -5.26 3.06 -11.11
N ARG A 107 -4.01 2.61 -11.24
CA ARG A 107 -3.12 2.38 -10.10
C ARG A 107 -1.78 3.08 -10.16
N CYS A 108 -1.35 3.52 -11.35
CA CYS A 108 -0.06 4.18 -11.51
C CYS A 108 0.07 5.48 -10.70
N GLY A 109 -1.04 6.16 -10.43
CA GLY A 109 -1.06 7.38 -9.62
C GLY A 109 -0.97 7.13 -8.11
N SER A 110 -1.57 6.06 -7.59
CA SER A 110 -1.72 5.87 -6.13
C SER A 110 -0.79 4.85 -5.51
N GLU A 111 -0.52 3.74 -6.20
CA GLU A 111 0.25 2.64 -5.58
C GLU A 111 1.74 2.95 -5.35
N PRO A 112 2.45 3.70 -6.21
CA PRO A 112 3.82 4.12 -5.92
C PRO A 112 3.92 5.02 -4.68
N LEU A 113 2.93 5.92 -4.48
CA LEU A 113 2.85 6.76 -3.28
C LEU A 113 2.65 5.91 -2.03
N ASN A 114 1.65 5.01 -2.06
CA ASN A 114 1.36 4.11 -0.94
C ASN A 114 2.57 3.25 -0.56
N LEU A 115 3.29 2.73 -1.56
CA LEU A 115 4.51 1.96 -1.32
C LEU A 115 5.59 2.81 -0.67
N MET A 116 5.80 4.03 -1.17
CA MET A 116 6.80 4.93 -0.62
C MET A 116 6.51 5.26 0.85
N GLU A 117 5.29 5.68 1.17
CA GLU A 117 4.87 5.98 2.56
C GLU A 117 5.00 4.77 3.48
N SER A 118 4.58 3.60 3.02
CA SER A 118 4.65 2.37 3.78
C SER A 118 6.09 1.90 4.01
N LEU A 119 6.99 2.03 3.03
CA LEU A 119 8.42 1.74 3.19
C LEU A 119 9.07 2.67 4.21
N PHE A 120 8.79 3.97 4.15
CA PHE A 120 9.29 4.94 5.14
C PHE A 120 8.85 4.58 6.56
N SER A 121 7.57 4.23 6.73
CA SER A 121 7.02 3.82 8.02
C SER A 121 7.62 2.48 8.48
N THR A 122 7.86 1.54 7.57
CA THR A 122 8.49 0.25 7.87
C THR A 122 9.91 0.44 8.42
N VAL A 123 10.73 1.29 7.80
CA VAL A 123 12.09 1.56 8.27
C VAL A 123 12.08 2.20 9.66
N ALA A 124 11.23 3.21 9.88
CA ALA A 124 11.09 3.85 11.19
C ALA A 124 10.66 2.85 12.27
N ASN A 125 9.71 1.98 11.94
CA ASN A 125 9.20 0.94 12.85
C ASN A 125 10.27 -0.11 13.20
N VAL A 126 11.08 -0.54 12.24
CA VAL A 126 12.20 -1.47 12.48
C VAL A 126 13.24 -0.83 13.41
N ILE A 127 13.55 0.45 13.26
CA ILE A 127 14.47 1.17 14.16
C ILE A 127 13.90 1.22 15.57
N SER A 128 12.60 1.55 15.74
CA SER A 128 11.91 1.54 17.03
C SER A 128 11.96 0.16 17.69
N LEU A 129 11.62 -0.89 16.93
CA LEU A 129 11.69 -2.28 17.40
C LEU A 129 13.07 -2.66 17.91
N MET A 130 14.14 -2.34 17.16
CA MET A 130 15.51 -2.60 17.58
C MET A 130 15.82 -1.90 18.92
N GLY A 131 15.38 -0.65 19.09
CA GLY A 131 15.57 0.09 20.33
C GLY A 131 14.88 -0.56 21.52
N TYR A 132 13.61 -0.98 21.37
CA TYR A 132 12.89 -1.67 22.44
C TYR A 132 13.42 -3.07 22.73
N VAL A 133 13.85 -3.81 21.71
CA VAL A 133 14.54 -5.11 21.88
C VAL A 133 15.79 -4.95 22.74
N VAL A 134 16.62 -3.95 22.48
CA VAL A 134 17.83 -3.66 23.27
C VAL A 134 17.48 -3.33 24.73
N ILE A 135 16.44 -2.49 24.95
CA ILE A 135 15.99 -2.14 26.29
C ILE A 135 15.55 -3.41 27.05
N ILE A 136 14.66 -4.21 26.47
CA ILE A 136 14.11 -5.40 27.14
C ILE A 136 15.20 -6.46 27.36
N ALA A 137 16.05 -6.71 26.36
CA ALA A 137 17.13 -7.70 26.44
C ALA A 137 18.16 -7.39 27.55
N LYS A 138 18.43 -6.10 27.80
CA LYS A 138 19.32 -5.66 28.87
C LYS A 138 18.85 -6.11 30.28
N TYR A 139 17.51 -6.14 30.46
CA TYR A 139 16.94 -6.51 31.77
C TYR A 139 16.55 -7.99 31.85
N ASN A 140 15.92 -8.54 30.79
CA ASN A 140 15.53 -9.95 30.79
C ASN A 140 15.26 -10.50 29.39
N LEU A 141 16.10 -11.41 28.94
CA LEU A 141 15.98 -12.09 27.64
C LEU A 141 14.73 -13.00 27.57
N ILE A 142 14.32 -13.59 28.70
CA ILE A 142 13.15 -14.49 28.75
C ILE A 142 11.87 -13.69 28.49
N ALA A 143 11.73 -12.49 29.07
CA ALA A 143 10.60 -11.59 28.79
C ALA A 143 10.48 -11.26 27.32
N LEU A 144 11.61 -10.97 26.64
CA LEU A 144 11.66 -10.74 25.21
C LEU A 144 11.18 -11.96 24.42
N LEU A 145 11.67 -13.15 24.73
CA LEU A 145 11.26 -14.39 24.05
C LEU A 145 9.76 -14.66 24.21
N VAL A 146 9.21 -14.48 25.42
CA VAL A 146 7.77 -14.65 25.67
C VAL A 146 6.96 -13.74 24.76
N ILE A 147 7.30 -12.45 24.69
CA ILE A 147 6.54 -11.50 23.84
C ILE A 147 6.63 -11.89 22.37
N ILE A 148 7.81 -12.22 21.87
CA ILE A 148 8.01 -12.64 20.48
C ILE A 148 7.15 -13.88 20.17
N ILE A 149 7.17 -14.90 21.01
CA ILE A 149 6.40 -16.14 20.81
C ILE A 149 4.90 -15.86 20.74
N PHE A 150 4.39 -14.99 21.61
CA PHE A 150 2.96 -14.65 21.64
C PHE A 150 2.52 -13.70 20.51
N THR A 151 3.44 -12.93 19.92
CA THR A 151 3.14 -12.01 18.80
C THR A 151 3.39 -12.62 17.42
N LEU A 152 4.30 -13.58 17.28
CA LEU A 152 4.61 -14.23 15.98
C LEU A 152 3.37 -14.77 15.23
N PRO A 153 2.38 -15.41 15.87
CA PRO A 153 1.20 -15.91 15.17
C PRO A 153 0.46 -14.83 14.37
N ILE A 154 0.44 -13.58 14.84
CA ILE A 154 -0.20 -12.46 14.15
C ILE A 154 0.39 -12.27 12.74
N ILE A 155 1.72 -12.28 12.61
CA ILE A 155 2.43 -12.04 11.33
C ILE A 155 2.05 -13.12 10.31
N VAL A 156 2.05 -14.38 10.75
CA VAL A 156 1.74 -15.53 9.88
C VAL A 156 0.28 -15.49 9.39
N PHE A 157 -0.66 -15.24 10.29
CA PHE A 157 -2.07 -15.23 9.95
C PHE A 157 -2.46 -14.03 9.09
N LYS A 158 -1.98 -12.82 9.40
CA LYS A 158 -2.24 -11.63 8.57
C LYS A 158 -1.77 -11.82 7.14
N ARG A 159 -0.55 -12.33 6.93
CA ARG A 159 -0.01 -12.61 5.59
C ARG A 159 -0.90 -13.57 4.80
N LYS A 160 -1.42 -14.61 5.45
CA LYS A 160 -2.35 -15.58 4.82
C LYS A 160 -3.65 -14.94 4.35
N TYR A 161 -4.28 -14.12 5.20
CA TYR A 161 -5.56 -13.49 4.87
C TYR A 161 -5.43 -12.40 3.81
N GLN A 162 -4.33 -11.68 3.78
CA GLN A 162 -4.07 -10.70 2.74
C GLN A 162 -3.89 -11.37 1.36
N GLY A 163 -3.23 -12.52 1.31
CA GLY A 163 -3.18 -13.33 0.10
C GLY A 163 -4.56 -13.79 -0.38
N LEU A 164 -5.47 -14.12 0.54
CA LEU A 164 -6.85 -14.48 0.21
C LEU A 164 -7.65 -13.28 -0.32
N THR A 165 -7.51 -12.12 0.31
CA THR A 165 -8.15 -10.87 -0.14
C THR A 165 -7.68 -10.49 -1.54
N PHE A 166 -6.37 -10.57 -1.80
CA PHE A 166 -5.82 -10.30 -3.14
C PHE A 166 -6.39 -11.26 -4.18
N ARG A 167 -6.38 -12.58 -3.92
CA ARG A 167 -6.96 -13.58 -4.84
C ARG A 167 -8.42 -13.30 -5.12
N PHE A 168 -9.20 -12.97 -4.10
CA PHE A 168 -10.62 -12.64 -4.26
C PHE A 168 -10.83 -11.46 -5.21
N TYR A 169 -10.06 -10.38 -5.07
CA TYR A 169 -10.16 -9.22 -5.97
C TYR A 169 -9.72 -9.56 -7.39
N ASN A 170 -8.65 -10.34 -7.54
CA ASN A 170 -8.13 -10.72 -8.84
C ASN A 170 -9.08 -11.65 -9.61
N GLU A 171 -9.63 -12.65 -8.94
CA GLU A 171 -10.61 -13.58 -9.53
C GLU A 171 -11.92 -12.89 -9.92
N ARG A 172 -12.25 -11.75 -9.31
CA ARG A 172 -13.46 -10.99 -9.56
C ARG A 172 -13.29 -9.71 -10.36
N THR A 173 -12.16 -9.55 -11.01
CA THR A 173 -11.88 -8.37 -11.85
C THR A 173 -12.94 -8.18 -12.94
N MET A 174 -13.34 -9.27 -13.61
CA MET A 174 -14.42 -9.25 -14.60
C MET A 174 -15.76 -8.78 -14.02
N GLN A 175 -16.10 -9.23 -12.80
CA GLN A 175 -17.33 -8.82 -12.11
C GLN A 175 -17.29 -7.33 -11.75
N LEU A 176 -16.16 -6.84 -11.28
CA LEU A 176 -15.95 -5.42 -10.97
C LEU A 176 -16.07 -4.56 -12.22
N ARG A 177 -15.50 -4.99 -13.36
CA ARG A 177 -15.66 -4.28 -14.64
C ARG A 177 -17.12 -4.21 -15.08
N ARG A 178 -17.88 -5.30 -14.97
CA ARG A 178 -19.32 -5.28 -15.29
C ARG A 178 -20.10 -4.33 -14.38
N ILE A 179 -19.76 -4.27 -13.09
CA ILE A 179 -20.37 -3.33 -12.15
C ILE A 179 -20.06 -1.87 -12.55
N MET A 180 -18.83 -1.58 -12.97
CA MET A 180 -18.43 -0.25 -13.44
C MET A 180 -19.07 0.09 -14.79
N TYR A 181 -19.10 -0.84 -15.73
CA TYR A 181 -19.79 -0.67 -17.03
C TYR A 181 -21.27 -0.34 -16.86
N TYR A 182 -21.97 -1.05 -15.98
CA TYR A 182 -23.38 -0.71 -15.70
C TYR A 182 -23.53 0.66 -15.03
N LEU A 183 -22.55 1.13 -14.26
CA LEU A 183 -22.55 2.48 -13.72
C LEU A 183 -22.37 3.50 -14.85
N GLU A 184 -21.43 3.27 -15.73
CA GLU A 184 -21.14 4.10 -16.91
C GLU A 184 -22.38 4.26 -17.80
N LEU A 185 -23.05 3.16 -18.13
CA LEU A 185 -24.32 3.19 -18.88
C LEU A 185 -25.40 4.07 -18.21
N LEU A 186 -25.40 4.18 -16.88
CA LEU A 186 -26.37 4.97 -16.13
C LEU A 186 -25.98 6.44 -15.94
N THR A 187 -24.68 6.77 -16.08
CA THR A 187 -24.15 8.09 -15.70
C THR A 187 -23.57 8.87 -16.85
N GLU A 188 -23.11 8.20 -17.92
CA GLU A 188 -22.52 8.89 -19.06
C GLU A 188 -23.60 9.48 -19.98
N PRO A 189 -23.44 10.75 -20.40
CA PRO A 189 -24.39 11.43 -21.28
C PRO A 189 -24.64 10.72 -22.63
N GLU A 190 -23.62 10.01 -23.11
CA GLU A 190 -23.66 9.29 -24.40
C GLU A 190 -24.76 8.24 -24.41
N TYR A 191 -24.98 7.50 -23.31
CA TYR A 191 -25.98 6.43 -23.21
C TYR A 191 -27.35 6.93 -22.72
N ALA A 192 -27.45 8.20 -22.29
CA ALA A 192 -28.64 8.71 -21.62
C ALA A 192 -29.93 8.60 -22.46
N ASN A 193 -29.82 8.86 -23.75
CA ASN A 193 -30.98 8.82 -24.68
C ASN A 193 -31.47 7.39 -24.87
N GLU A 194 -30.57 6.42 -25.00
CA GLU A 194 -30.92 5.02 -25.20
C GLU A 194 -31.53 4.42 -23.93
N VAL A 195 -30.86 4.64 -22.75
CA VAL A 195 -31.33 4.16 -21.46
C VAL A 195 -32.72 4.69 -21.13
N ARG A 196 -32.99 5.97 -21.44
CA ARG A 196 -34.32 6.59 -21.23
C ARG A 196 -35.33 6.12 -22.27
N GLY A 197 -34.96 6.10 -23.55
CA GLY A 197 -35.83 5.73 -24.67
C GLY A 197 -36.34 4.29 -24.52
N TYR A 198 -35.48 3.38 -24.17
CA TYR A 198 -35.85 1.97 -23.96
C TYR A 198 -36.25 1.62 -22.51
N ARG A 199 -36.29 2.59 -21.58
CA ARG A 199 -36.64 2.42 -20.16
C ARG A 199 -35.76 1.37 -19.45
N LEU A 200 -34.47 1.31 -19.78
CA LEU A 200 -33.54 0.29 -19.29
C LEU A 200 -33.00 0.58 -17.88
N HIS A 201 -33.26 1.77 -17.32
CA HIS A 201 -32.72 2.20 -16.02
C HIS A 201 -32.92 1.15 -14.92
N ASP A 202 -34.13 0.67 -14.75
CA ASP A 202 -34.44 -0.28 -13.65
C ASP A 202 -33.79 -1.63 -13.87
N TYR A 203 -33.74 -2.11 -15.11
CA TYR A 203 -33.07 -3.35 -15.46
C TYR A 203 -31.56 -3.26 -15.16
N ILE A 204 -30.87 -2.26 -15.70
CA ILE A 204 -29.42 -2.06 -15.53
C ILE A 204 -29.08 -1.83 -14.04
N SER A 205 -29.88 -1.03 -13.32
CA SER A 205 -29.71 -0.78 -11.90
C SER A 205 -29.86 -2.04 -11.07
N ASN A 206 -30.84 -2.90 -11.37
CA ASN A 206 -31.06 -4.14 -10.65
C ASN A 206 -29.95 -5.17 -10.91
N GLU A 207 -29.50 -5.31 -12.15
CA GLU A 207 -28.36 -6.15 -12.51
C GLU A 207 -27.09 -5.71 -11.77
N ARG A 208 -26.77 -4.40 -11.82
CA ARG A 208 -25.65 -3.82 -11.09
C ARG A 208 -25.75 -4.12 -9.57
N LYS A 209 -26.94 -3.88 -8.97
CA LYS A 209 -27.17 -4.14 -7.54
C LYS A 209 -26.99 -5.62 -7.19
N SER A 210 -27.40 -6.53 -8.06
CA SER A 210 -27.25 -7.96 -7.87
C SER A 210 -25.77 -8.37 -7.84
N LEU A 211 -25.00 -7.95 -8.86
CA LEU A 211 -23.56 -8.21 -8.94
C LEU A 211 -22.79 -7.60 -7.75
N PHE A 212 -23.15 -6.38 -7.37
CA PHE A 212 -22.51 -5.69 -6.25
C PHE A 212 -22.83 -6.37 -4.91
N ARG A 213 -24.04 -6.85 -4.73
CA ARG A 213 -24.46 -7.62 -3.53
C ARG A 213 -23.64 -8.91 -3.38
N ASP A 214 -23.43 -9.63 -4.48
CA ASP A 214 -22.65 -10.87 -4.45
C ASP A 214 -21.17 -10.60 -4.19
N PHE A 215 -20.65 -9.50 -4.74
CA PHE A 215 -19.30 -9.03 -4.45
C PHE A 215 -19.15 -8.69 -2.96
N ILE A 216 -20.08 -7.88 -2.40
CA ILE A 216 -20.07 -7.52 -0.97
C ILE A 216 -20.14 -8.76 -0.09
N LYS A 217 -21.06 -9.71 -0.36
CA LYS A 217 -21.17 -10.95 0.43
C LYS A 217 -19.84 -11.72 0.47
N GLY A 218 -19.18 -11.85 -0.68
CA GLY A 218 -17.87 -12.51 -0.75
C GLY A 218 -16.81 -11.78 0.04
N ASN A 219 -16.69 -10.45 -0.14
CA ASN A 219 -15.73 -9.62 0.56
C ASN A 219 -15.94 -9.61 2.08
N THR A 220 -17.21 -9.47 2.53
CA THR A 220 -17.58 -9.47 3.95
C THR A 220 -17.24 -10.80 4.61
N LYS A 221 -17.41 -11.93 3.91
CA LYS A 221 -17.03 -13.24 4.43
C LYS A 221 -15.53 -13.37 4.68
N ILE A 222 -14.70 -12.84 3.79
CA ILE A 222 -13.23 -12.84 3.95
C ILE A 222 -12.83 -11.87 5.05
N ALA A 223 -13.32 -10.62 5.00
CA ALA A 223 -13.06 -9.60 6.01
C ALA A 223 -13.49 -10.03 7.41
N GLY A 224 -14.66 -10.70 7.55
CA GLY A 224 -15.11 -11.22 8.83
C GLY A 224 -14.17 -12.27 9.42
N LYS A 225 -13.64 -13.18 8.59
CA LYS A 225 -12.63 -14.15 9.03
C LYS A 225 -11.31 -13.47 9.39
N GLU A 226 -10.87 -12.48 8.62
CA GLU A 226 -9.68 -11.70 8.89
C GLU A 226 -9.78 -10.97 10.24
N ILE A 227 -10.92 -10.31 10.51
CA ILE A 227 -11.20 -9.66 11.79
C ILE A 227 -11.18 -10.66 12.94
N ALA A 228 -11.86 -11.79 12.81
CA ALA A 228 -11.91 -12.81 13.86
C ALA A 228 -10.52 -13.34 14.21
N VAL A 229 -9.68 -13.60 13.21
CA VAL A 229 -8.31 -14.07 13.42
C VAL A 229 -7.43 -12.95 13.98
N SER A 230 -7.56 -11.71 13.49
CA SER A 230 -6.83 -10.57 14.01
C SER A 230 -7.15 -10.33 15.50
N LEU A 231 -8.42 -10.39 15.88
CA LEU A 231 -8.83 -10.28 17.29
C LEU A 231 -8.27 -11.43 18.15
N SER A 232 -8.36 -12.68 17.67
CA SER A 232 -7.85 -13.82 18.41
C SER A 232 -6.33 -13.75 18.64
N THR A 233 -5.59 -13.33 17.63
CA THR A 233 -4.14 -13.19 17.72
C THR A 233 -3.73 -11.97 18.54
N SER A 234 -4.49 -10.88 18.51
CA SER A 234 -4.26 -9.71 19.37
C SER A 234 -4.52 -10.05 20.84
N LEU A 235 -5.56 -10.82 21.14
CA LEU A 235 -5.82 -11.33 22.50
C LEU A 235 -4.67 -12.23 22.99
N LEU A 236 -4.14 -13.09 22.10
CA LEU A 236 -2.98 -13.93 22.43
C LEU A 236 -1.76 -13.10 22.78
N SER A 237 -1.45 -12.07 22.00
CA SER A 237 -0.37 -11.12 22.28
C SER A 237 -0.58 -10.37 23.62
N MET A 238 -1.83 -9.98 23.91
CA MET A 238 -2.18 -9.33 25.16
C MET A 238 -1.95 -10.25 26.37
N ILE A 239 -2.29 -11.54 26.23
CA ILE A 239 -2.00 -12.55 27.27
C ILE A 239 -0.49 -12.62 27.55
N GLY A 240 0.34 -12.67 26.51
CA GLY A 240 1.80 -12.63 26.66
C GLY A 240 2.30 -11.38 27.41
N SER A 241 1.77 -10.21 27.06
CA SER A 241 2.11 -8.95 27.73
C SER A 241 1.66 -8.92 29.19
N ILE A 242 0.48 -9.48 29.50
CA ILE A 242 -0.03 -9.59 30.88
C ILE A 242 0.85 -10.53 31.72
N LEU A 243 1.25 -11.68 31.20
CA LEU A 243 2.12 -12.63 31.91
C LEU A 243 3.46 -11.98 32.29
N VAL A 244 4.07 -11.28 31.35
CA VAL A 244 5.31 -10.53 31.60
C VAL A 244 5.06 -9.37 32.58
N GLY A 245 3.93 -8.67 32.43
CA GLY A 245 3.52 -7.58 33.34
C GLY A 245 3.39 -8.06 34.80
N ILE A 246 2.70 -9.19 35.02
CA ILE A 246 2.56 -9.79 36.35
C ILE A 246 3.93 -10.14 36.94
N TRP A 247 4.81 -10.72 36.13
CA TRP A 247 6.18 -11.02 36.55
C TRP A 247 6.95 -9.76 36.91
N LEU A 248 6.81 -8.66 36.15
CA LEU A 248 7.44 -7.38 36.47
C LEU A 248 6.91 -6.79 37.78
N VAL A 249 5.58 -6.86 38.03
CA VAL A 249 4.97 -6.43 39.30
C VAL A 249 5.57 -7.20 40.51
N GLN A 250 5.68 -8.51 40.40
CA GLN A 250 6.29 -9.34 41.45
C GLN A 250 7.75 -8.91 41.73
N LYS A 251 8.54 -8.65 40.70
CA LYS A 251 9.92 -8.19 40.83
C LYS A 251 10.03 -6.79 41.47
N THR A 252 9.07 -5.90 41.14
CA THR A 252 9.02 -4.56 41.71
C THR A 252 8.66 -4.61 43.21
N ILE A 253 7.65 -5.43 43.60
CA ILE A 253 7.25 -5.62 44.98
C ILE A 253 8.39 -6.29 45.80
N ALA A 254 9.13 -7.22 45.21
CA ALA A 254 10.31 -7.83 45.81
C ALA A 254 11.52 -6.88 45.91
N GLY A 255 11.43 -5.64 45.42
CA GLY A 255 12.51 -4.65 45.49
C GLY A 255 13.69 -4.94 44.55
N THR A 256 13.56 -5.88 43.61
CA THR A 256 14.65 -6.25 42.68
C THR A 256 14.74 -5.31 41.47
N ILE A 257 13.66 -4.61 41.16
CA ILE A 257 13.60 -3.55 40.17
C ILE A 257 12.90 -2.31 40.74
N THR A 258 13.31 -1.14 40.29
CA THR A 258 12.73 0.13 40.72
C THR A 258 11.42 0.42 39.98
N VAL A 259 10.57 1.32 40.51
CA VAL A 259 9.33 1.78 39.84
C VAL A 259 9.63 2.38 38.48
N SER A 260 10.74 3.10 38.33
CA SER A 260 11.20 3.65 37.05
C SER A 260 11.53 2.55 36.04
N GLU A 261 12.23 1.51 36.43
CA GLU A 261 12.55 0.36 35.58
C GLU A 261 11.28 -0.44 35.20
N PHE A 262 10.35 -0.59 36.17
CA PHE A 262 9.04 -1.17 35.88
C PHE A 262 8.29 -0.39 34.79
N TYR A 263 8.22 0.94 34.91
CA TYR A 263 7.60 1.81 33.90
C TYR A 263 8.28 1.66 32.53
N LEU A 264 9.62 1.68 32.51
CA LEU A 264 10.40 1.51 31.27
C LEU A 264 10.09 0.19 30.59
N LEU A 265 10.11 -0.90 31.35
CA LEU A 265 9.92 -2.24 30.81
C LEU A 265 8.48 -2.50 30.36
N ILE A 266 7.47 -2.10 31.14
CA ILE A 266 6.07 -2.32 30.76
C ILE A 266 5.70 -1.52 29.50
N THR A 267 6.19 -0.28 29.40
CA THR A 267 5.98 0.55 28.21
C THR A 267 6.71 -0.02 27.00
N ALA A 268 7.97 -0.43 27.17
CA ALA A 268 8.75 -1.06 26.10
C ALA A 268 8.09 -2.34 25.57
N ILE A 269 7.53 -3.17 26.47
CA ILE A 269 6.82 -4.40 26.12
C ILE A 269 5.55 -4.13 25.32
N MET A 270 4.72 -3.18 25.79
CA MET A 270 3.48 -2.81 25.11
C MET A 270 3.77 -2.22 23.73
N THR A 271 4.77 -1.35 23.64
CA THR A 271 5.14 -0.73 22.36
C THR A 271 5.76 -1.74 21.40
N LEU A 272 6.63 -2.63 21.89
CA LEU A 272 7.19 -3.70 21.06
C LEU A 272 6.09 -4.59 20.46
N ALA A 273 5.06 -4.95 21.24
CA ALA A 273 3.94 -5.74 20.76
C ALA A 273 3.14 -5.00 19.68
N THR A 274 2.86 -3.70 19.89
CA THR A 274 2.14 -2.87 18.89
C THR A 274 2.97 -2.63 17.63
N ASP A 275 4.27 -2.39 17.75
CA ASP A 275 5.19 -2.19 16.63
C ASP A 275 5.34 -3.47 15.78
N LEU A 276 5.36 -4.66 16.40
CA LEU A 276 5.34 -5.93 15.67
C LEU A 276 4.04 -6.12 14.88
N MET A 277 2.89 -5.73 15.44
CA MET A 277 1.61 -5.74 14.73
C MET A 277 1.62 -4.77 13.55
N ALA A 278 2.09 -3.53 13.77
CA ALA A 278 2.21 -2.51 12.74
C ALA A 278 3.18 -2.93 11.62
N LEU A 279 4.31 -3.55 11.97
CA LEU A 279 5.25 -4.10 10.98
C LEU A 279 4.60 -5.17 10.11
N SER A 280 3.76 -6.03 10.70
CA SER A 280 3.00 -7.02 9.94
C SER A 280 2.04 -6.36 8.93
N ASP A 281 1.33 -5.31 9.33
CA ASP A 281 0.43 -4.55 8.44
C ASP A 281 1.20 -3.83 7.32
N GLN A 282 2.35 -3.26 7.65
CA GLN A 282 3.23 -2.58 6.67
C GLN A 282 3.81 -3.55 5.64
N ILE A 283 4.33 -4.72 6.08
CA ILE A 283 4.84 -5.76 5.15
C ILE A 283 3.76 -6.18 4.18
N ALA A 284 2.56 -6.30 4.65
CA ALA A 284 1.43 -6.70 3.85
C ALA A 284 0.96 -5.61 2.89
N SER A 285 0.90 -4.37 3.34
CA SER A 285 0.62 -3.20 2.50
C SER A 285 1.68 -3.08 1.41
N ASN A 286 2.97 -3.20 1.75
CA ASN A 286 4.08 -3.20 0.80
C ASN A 286 3.94 -4.31 -0.23
N SER A 287 3.62 -5.53 0.20
CA SER A 287 3.41 -6.67 -0.70
C SER A 287 2.25 -6.43 -1.66
N LYS A 288 1.15 -5.84 -1.19
CA LYS A 288 0.00 -5.47 -2.01
C LYS A 288 0.38 -4.42 -3.05
N SER A 289 1.01 -3.32 -2.65
CA SER A 289 1.42 -2.26 -3.57
C SER A 289 2.43 -2.77 -4.60
N MET A 290 3.38 -3.65 -4.19
CA MET A 290 4.34 -4.26 -5.11
C MET A 290 3.66 -5.14 -6.17
N MET A 291 2.61 -5.88 -5.80
CA MET A 291 1.83 -6.66 -6.77
C MET A 291 1.15 -5.76 -7.81
N PHE A 292 0.65 -4.60 -7.41
CA PHE A 292 0.07 -3.64 -8.34
C PHE A 292 1.12 -2.92 -9.20
N ILE A 293 2.28 -2.64 -8.64
CA ILE A 293 3.40 -2.08 -9.39
C ILE A 293 3.89 -3.06 -10.46
N ASN A 294 3.77 -4.37 -10.26
CA ASN A 294 4.07 -5.37 -11.30
C ASN A 294 3.19 -5.21 -12.55
N TYR A 295 1.96 -4.70 -12.44
CA TYR A 295 1.18 -4.36 -13.64
C TYR A 295 1.88 -3.27 -14.46
N ILE A 296 2.47 -2.27 -13.81
CA ILE A 296 3.24 -1.21 -14.48
C ILE A 296 4.47 -1.80 -15.18
N PHE A 297 5.20 -2.69 -14.52
CA PHE A 297 6.35 -3.36 -15.14
C PHE A 297 5.94 -4.23 -16.32
N ASN A 298 4.91 -5.07 -16.18
CA ASN A 298 4.41 -5.89 -17.27
C ASN A 298 3.93 -5.04 -18.45
N TYR A 299 3.32 -3.88 -18.18
CA TYR A 299 2.93 -2.94 -19.20
C TYR A 299 4.13 -2.33 -19.94
N MET A 300 5.20 -2.04 -19.23
CA MET A 300 6.44 -1.52 -19.82
C MET A 300 7.19 -2.58 -20.66
N GLU A 301 7.01 -3.87 -20.36
CA GLU A 301 7.58 -4.98 -21.12
C GLU A 301 6.82 -5.30 -22.42
N GLU A 302 5.61 -4.76 -22.61
CA GLU A 302 4.88 -4.95 -23.86
C GLU A 302 5.71 -4.50 -25.08
N PRO A 303 5.68 -5.25 -26.19
CA PRO A 303 6.50 -4.95 -27.35
C PRO A 303 6.10 -3.64 -28.02
N ASN A 304 7.07 -2.81 -28.26
CA ASN A 304 6.87 -1.56 -29.01
C ASN A 304 6.59 -1.84 -30.49
N VAL A 305 5.96 -0.87 -31.15
CA VAL A 305 5.97 -0.79 -32.59
C VAL A 305 7.45 -0.86 -33.03
N ILE A 306 7.78 -1.81 -33.90
CA ILE A 306 9.11 -1.80 -34.49
C ILE A 306 9.22 -0.46 -35.20
N GLU A 307 10.22 0.35 -34.80
CA GLU A 307 10.58 1.51 -35.61
C GLU A 307 10.86 0.98 -37.01
N SER A 308 9.85 1.04 -37.88
CA SER A 308 10.14 0.99 -39.29
C SER A 308 11.11 2.16 -39.46
N LYS A 309 12.33 1.90 -39.91
CA LYS A 309 13.18 2.96 -40.45
C LYS A 309 12.29 3.75 -41.36
N ALA A 310 11.82 4.91 -40.90
CA ALA A 310 10.98 5.76 -41.72
C ALA A 310 11.81 6.01 -42.96
N LEU A 311 11.50 5.26 -44.02
CA LEU A 311 11.94 5.61 -45.34
C LEU A 311 11.40 7.02 -45.49
N LYS A 312 12.29 8.03 -45.45
CA LYS A 312 11.94 9.39 -45.85
C LYS A 312 11.36 9.23 -47.26
N ILE A 313 10.05 9.22 -47.33
CA ILE A 313 9.36 9.38 -48.62
C ILE A 313 9.76 10.78 -49.03
N GLU A 314 10.73 10.90 -49.96
CA GLU A 314 10.90 12.14 -50.67
C GLU A 314 9.51 12.52 -51.19
N GLU A 315 9.13 13.80 -51.11
CA GLU A 315 7.85 14.34 -51.60
C GLU A 315 7.67 14.05 -53.09
N LYS A 316 7.54 12.78 -53.44
CA LYS A 316 6.98 12.34 -54.70
C LYS A 316 5.49 12.34 -54.53
N THR A 317 4.81 13.16 -55.30
CA THR A 317 3.36 13.10 -55.48
C THR A 317 2.97 11.65 -55.68
N ILE A 318 2.31 11.07 -54.67
CA ILE A 318 1.75 9.71 -54.75
C ILE A 318 0.57 9.83 -55.70
N HIS A 319 0.65 9.16 -56.86
CA HIS A 319 -0.40 9.25 -57.88
C HIS A 319 -1.42 8.11 -57.72
N ASP A 320 -0.95 6.92 -57.29
CA ASP A 320 -1.78 5.72 -57.26
C ASP A 320 -1.45 4.84 -56.04
N ILE A 321 -2.47 4.17 -55.49
CA ILE A 321 -2.35 3.16 -54.46
C ILE A 321 -2.87 1.83 -55.04
N CYS A 322 -1.98 0.85 -55.20
CA CYS A 322 -2.33 -0.47 -55.71
C CYS A 322 -2.23 -1.51 -54.60
N PHE A 323 -3.29 -2.27 -54.42
CA PHE A 323 -3.27 -3.50 -53.62
C PHE A 323 -3.19 -4.67 -54.61
N GLU A 324 -2.15 -5.48 -54.55
CA GLU A 324 -1.95 -6.67 -55.40
C GLU A 324 -1.92 -7.92 -54.51
N ASN A 325 -2.92 -8.77 -54.69
CA ASN A 325 -3.06 -10.05 -53.97
C ASN A 325 -2.92 -9.94 -52.47
N VAL A 326 -3.49 -8.88 -51.87
CA VAL A 326 -3.42 -8.59 -50.44
C VAL A 326 -4.42 -9.45 -49.70
N SER A 327 -3.93 -10.20 -48.71
CA SER A 327 -4.75 -10.98 -47.79
C SER A 327 -4.46 -10.53 -46.34
N PHE A 328 -5.51 -10.31 -45.56
CA PHE A 328 -5.41 -9.85 -44.18
C PHE A 328 -6.28 -10.71 -43.23
N LYS A 329 -5.74 -11.01 -42.09
CA LYS A 329 -6.47 -11.60 -40.96
C LYS A 329 -6.03 -10.97 -39.64
N TYR A 330 -6.95 -10.80 -38.70
CA TYR A 330 -6.60 -10.36 -37.34
C TYR A 330 -5.79 -11.44 -36.60
N THR A 331 -4.91 -11.01 -35.73
CA THR A 331 -4.12 -11.93 -34.90
C THR A 331 -5.05 -12.74 -34.00
N GLY A 332 -4.84 -14.08 -33.99
CA GLY A 332 -5.71 -15.00 -33.26
C GLY A 332 -6.95 -15.45 -34.02
N SER A 333 -7.23 -14.92 -35.22
CA SER A 333 -8.29 -15.42 -36.11
C SER A 333 -7.73 -16.49 -37.06
N GLU A 334 -8.44 -17.60 -37.20
CA GLU A 334 -8.12 -18.61 -38.25
C GLU A 334 -8.59 -18.15 -39.62
N ASN A 335 -9.58 -17.29 -39.70
CA ASN A 335 -10.21 -16.86 -40.94
C ASN A 335 -9.62 -15.54 -41.47
N TYR A 336 -9.37 -15.50 -42.78
CA TYR A 336 -9.02 -14.25 -43.47
C TYR A 336 -10.22 -13.35 -43.56
N VAL A 337 -10.08 -12.08 -43.14
CA VAL A 337 -11.12 -11.03 -43.32
C VAL A 337 -11.05 -10.46 -44.75
N LEU A 338 -9.84 -10.31 -45.28
CA LEU A 338 -9.60 -9.95 -46.66
C LEU A 338 -8.78 -11.07 -47.31
N LYS A 339 -9.12 -11.49 -48.50
CA LYS A 339 -8.43 -12.56 -49.23
C LYS A 339 -8.26 -12.23 -50.69
N ASN A 340 -7.01 -12.22 -51.16
CA ASN A 340 -6.64 -12.01 -52.55
C ASN A 340 -7.25 -10.72 -53.13
N ILE A 341 -7.22 -9.64 -52.39
CA ILE A 341 -7.75 -8.33 -52.80
C ILE A 341 -6.81 -7.70 -53.82
N ASN A 342 -7.35 -7.33 -54.97
CA ASN A 342 -6.68 -6.58 -56.01
C ASN A 342 -7.50 -5.32 -56.30
N VAL A 343 -7.02 -4.16 -55.86
CA VAL A 343 -7.71 -2.88 -56.01
C VAL A 343 -6.69 -1.80 -56.31
N HIS A 344 -7.07 -0.91 -57.18
CA HIS A 344 -6.31 0.27 -57.60
C HIS A 344 -7.11 1.53 -57.26
N PHE A 345 -6.51 2.48 -56.56
CA PHE A 345 -7.09 3.77 -56.23
C PHE A 345 -6.22 4.88 -56.79
N ASN A 346 -6.85 5.83 -57.49
CA ASN A 346 -6.21 7.07 -57.86
C ASN A 346 -6.29 8.07 -56.70
N THR A 347 -5.21 8.78 -56.43
CA THR A 347 -5.19 9.77 -55.33
C THR A 347 -6.12 10.94 -55.48
N SER A 348 -6.73 11.11 -56.66
CA SER A 348 -7.76 12.13 -56.96
C SER A 348 -9.18 11.66 -56.64
N GLU A 349 -9.39 10.40 -56.25
CA GLU A 349 -10.69 9.81 -55.96
C GLU A 349 -10.92 9.72 -54.46
N THR A 350 -12.14 10.09 -54.02
CA THR A 350 -12.58 9.82 -52.65
C THR A 350 -13.36 8.50 -52.63
N VAL A 351 -12.91 7.52 -51.84
CA VAL A 351 -13.52 6.19 -51.75
C VAL A 351 -14.29 6.05 -50.44
#